data_7ead6887e143827797fb84991b4cb0bb
#
_entry.id   7ead6887e143827797fb84991b4cb0bb
#
_cell.length_a   1.000
_cell.length_b   1.000
_cell.length_c   1.000
_cell.angle_alpha   90.00
_cell.angle_beta   90.00
_cell.angle_gamma   90.00
#
_symmetry.space_group_name_H-M   'P 1'
#
loop_
_entity.id
_entity.type
_entity.pdbx_description
1 polymer ?
#
loop_
_entity_poly.entity_id
_entity_poly.type
_entity_poly.pdbx_seq_one_letter_code
_entity_poly.pdbx_strand_id
1 'polypeptide(L)'
;MTTTKTVREISETYFTAWQAGDFETLRELLAEDVDFVGALGTASGVEEALAGLKGLGRVLEKIEVHARVVEGDDVITWFDLHTSIAPPAATANWSHVENGRITRIRVTFDPRELLAAMGR
;
A
#
# COMPACT_ATOMS: atom_id res chain seq x y z
N MET A 1 15.58 12.57 21.53
CA MET A 1 15.17 11.16 21.62
C MET A 1 14.28 10.82 20.42
N THR A 2 14.62 9.79 19.71
CA THR A 2 13.86 9.38 18.53
C THR A 2 12.64 8.58 18.95
N THR A 3 11.45 9.01 18.52
CA THR A 3 10.22 8.28 18.80
C THR A 3 10.00 7.25 17.70
N THR A 4 9.93 5.97 18.09
CA THR A 4 9.63 4.90 17.13
C THR A 4 8.14 4.90 16.81
N LYS A 5 7.79 4.86 15.52
CA LYS A 5 6.40 4.75 15.11
C LYS A 5 5.80 3.41 15.51
N THR A 6 4.55 3.43 15.91
CA THR A 6 3.80 2.19 16.16
C THR A 6 3.46 1.53 14.81
N VAL A 7 3.07 0.26 14.86
CA VAL A 7 2.64 -0.47 13.67
C VAL A 7 1.47 0.25 12.98
N ARG A 8 0.52 0.76 13.77
CA ARG A 8 -0.60 1.56 13.24
C ARG A 8 -0.11 2.82 12.53
N GLU A 9 0.79 3.57 13.16
CA GLU A 9 1.32 4.81 12.59
C GLU A 9 2.10 4.56 11.31
N ILE A 10 2.85 3.46 11.23
CA ILE A 10 3.57 3.07 10.01
C ILE A 10 2.58 2.85 8.88
N SER A 11 1.51 2.13 9.14
CA SER A 11 0.47 1.89 8.14
C SER A 11 -0.20 3.19 7.69
N GLU A 12 -0.57 4.04 8.65
CA GLU A 12 -1.20 5.32 8.34
C GLU A 12 -0.28 6.20 7.48
N THR A 13 0.98 6.26 7.84
CA THR A 13 1.98 7.05 7.08
C THR A 13 2.17 6.49 5.67
N TYR A 14 2.16 5.17 5.53
CA TYR A 14 2.27 4.51 4.22
C TYR A 14 1.17 5.01 3.26
N PHE A 15 -0.09 5.00 3.69
CA PHE A 15 -1.19 5.43 2.83
C PHE A 15 -1.18 6.93 2.58
N THR A 16 -0.87 7.72 3.59
CA THR A 16 -0.78 9.19 3.44
C THR A 16 0.34 9.58 2.47
N ALA A 17 1.50 8.95 2.61
CA ALA A 17 2.64 9.21 1.74
C ALA A 17 2.34 8.80 0.29
N TRP A 18 1.70 7.65 0.09
CA TRP A 18 1.36 7.18 -1.24
C TRP A 18 0.38 8.15 -1.92
N GLN A 19 -0.67 8.58 -1.23
CA GLN A 19 -1.62 9.54 -1.77
C GLN A 19 -0.97 10.88 -2.11
N ALA A 20 0.02 11.29 -1.32
CA ALA A 20 0.74 12.55 -1.53
C ALA A 20 1.84 12.45 -2.59
N GLY A 21 2.16 11.24 -3.05
CA GLY A 21 3.28 11.04 -3.96
C GLY A 21 4.63 11.20 -3.29
N ASP A 22 4.67 11.02 -1.97
CA ASP A 22 5.90 11.16 -1.17
C ASP A 22 6.64 9.82 -1.13
N PHE A 23 7.37 9.53 -2.19
CA PHE A 23 8.05 8.24 -2.34
C PHE A 23 9.33 8.15 -1.50
N GLU A 24 9.88 9.25 -1.04
CA GLU A 24 11.00 9.22 -0.10
C GLU A 24 10.56 8.66 1.24
N THR A 25 9.41 9.11 1.75
CA THR A 25 8.84 8.57 2.98
C THR A 25 8.48 7.10 2.83
N LEU A 26 7.89 6.71 1.69
CA LEU A 26 7.59 5.31 1.41
C LEU A 26 8.85 4.45 1.44
N ARG A 27 9.94 4.93 0.85
CA ARG A 27 11.22 4.22 0.85
C ARG A 27 11.72 3.96 2.28
N GLU A 28 11.55 4.94 3.16
CA GLU A 28 11.97 4.80 4.56
C GLU A 28 11.12 3.81 5.33
N LEU A 29 9.84 3.70 4.98
CA LEU A 29 8.91 2.79 5.65
C LEU A 29 9.05 1.34 5.19
N LEU A 30 9.55 1.10 3.98
CA LEU A 30 9.65 -0.22 3.39
C LEU A 30 11.02 -0.83 3.66
N ALA A 31 11.04 -2.11 4.02
CA ALA A 31 12.29 -2.86 4.13
C ALA A 31 12.92 -3.01 2.75
N GLU A 32 14.25 -3.07 2.71
CA GLU A 32 14.99 -3.20 1.46
C GLU A 32 14.55 -4.44 0.66
N ASP A 33 14.22 -5.52 1.37
CA ASP A 33 13.80 -6.80 0.83
C ASP A 33 12.28 -7.02 0.92
N VAL A 34 11.49 -5.95 1.00
CA VAL A 34 10.05 -6.05 1.12
C VAL A 34 9.45 -6.97 0.05
N ASP A 35 8.52 -7.83 0.48
CA ASP A 35 7.84 -8.78 -0.39
C ASP A 35 6.39 -8.34 -0.58
N PHE A 36 6.04 -7.93 -1.80
CA PHE A 36 4.74 -7.37 -2.12
C PHE A 36 3.99 -8.30 -3.07
N VAL A 37 2.80 -8.72 -2.68
CA VAL A 37 1.89 -9.47 -3.56
C VAL A 37 0.57 -8.71 -3.61
N GLY A 38 0.20 -8.27 -4.80
CA GLY A 38 -1.02 -7.51 -5.00
C GLY A 38 -1.88 -8.09 -6.11
N ALA A 39 -3.08 -7.53 -6.25
CA ALA A 39 -4.04 -7.98 -7.25
C ALA A 39 -3.57 -7.71 -8.69
N LEU A 40 -2.67 -6.74 -8.88
CA LEU A 40 -2.14 -6.38 -10.19
C LEU A 40 -0.77 -7.00 -10.48
N GLY A 41 -0.13 -7.61 -9.49
CA GLY A 41 1.16 -8.23 -9.68
C GLY A 41 1.98 -8.31 -8.40
N THR A 42 3.24 -8.70 -8.53
CA THR A 42 4.14 -8.88 -7.41
C THR A 42 5.36 -7.98 -7.55
N ALA A 43 6.01 -7.70 -6.42
CA ALA A 43 7.25 -6.94 -6.41
C ALA A 43 8.17 -7.51 -5.33
N SER A 44 9.44 -7.67 -5.66
CA SER A 44 10.48 -8.13 -4.73
C SER A 44 11.46 -7.00 -4.51
N GLY A 45 11.53 -6.53 -3.27
CA GLY A 45 12.42 -5.45 -2.90
C GLY A 45 11.79 -4.06 -3.06
N VAL A 46 12.41 -3.09 -2.38
CA VAL A 46 11.87 -1.74 -2.28
C VAL A 46 11.78 -1.02 -3.63
N GLU A 47 12.74 -1.24 -4.53
CA GLU A 47 12.74 -0.55 -5.83
C GLU A 47 11.56 -1.00 -6.69
N GLU A 48 11.31 -2.32 -6.76
CA GLU A 48 10.16 -2.84 -7.51
C GLU A 48 8.83 -2.41 -6.87
N ALA A 49 8.76 -2.44 -5.54
CA ALA A 49 7.56 -2.02 -4.83
C ALA A 49 7.24 -0.55 -5.11
N LEU A 50 8.24 0.32 -5.05
CA LEU A 50 8.05 1.75 -5.35
C LEU A 50 7.63 1.97 -6.80
N ALA A 51 8.21 1.22 -7.74
CA ALA A 51 7.84 1.33 -9.15
C ALA A 51 6.35 0.98 -9.35
N GLY A 52 5.87 -0.08 -8.68
CA GLY A 52 4.46 -0.47 -8.75
C GLY A 52 3.53 0.58 -8.13
N LEU A 53 3.91 1.12 -6.98
CA LEU A 53 3.14 2.17 -6.31
C LEU A 53 3.10 3.45 -7.13
N LYS A 54 4.20 3.82 -7.79
CA LYS A 54 4.24 4.96 -8.70
C LYS A 54 3.33 4.76 -9.89
N GLY A 55 3.33 3.54 -10.46
CA GLY A 55 2.49 3.21 -11.59
C GLY A 55 1.00 3.39 -11.28
N LEU A 56 0.52 2.78 -10.20
CA LEU A 56 -0.86 2.92 -9.79
C LEU A 56 -1.15 4.35 -9.30
N GLY A 57 -0.16 4.98 -8.71
CA GLY A 57 -0.28 6.36 -8.22
C GLY A 57 -0.67 7.37 -9.30
N ARG A 58 -0.36 7.07 -10.57
CA ARG A 58 -0.72 7.97 -11.68
C ARG A 58 -2.23 8.10 -11.87
N VAL A 59 -2.99 7.09 -11.47
CA VAL A 59 -4.44 7.10 -11.60
C VAL A 59 -5.15 7.14 -10.24
N LEU A 60 -4.40 7.11 -9.16
CA LEU A 60 -4.94 7.13 -7.80
C LEU A 60 -5.55 8.51 -7.50
N GLU A 61 -6.82 8.52 -7.08
CA GLU A 61 -7.48 9.75 -6.65
C GLU A 61 -7.50 9.89 -5.13
N LYS A 62 -7.94 8.82 -4.43
CA LYS A 62 -7.93 8.83 -2.97
C LYS A 62 -8.06 7.41 -2.44
N ILE A 63 -7.69 7.27 -1.18
CA ILE A 63 -7.88 6.04 -0.41
C ILE A 63 -8.86 6.36 0.71
N GLU A 64 -10.00 5.72 0.70
CA GLU A 64 -11.05 5.95 1.70
C GLU A 64 -11.05 4.79 2.68
N VAL A 65 -10.40 5.00 3.84
CA VAL A 65 -10.24 3.95 4.85
C VAL A 65 -11.53 3.78 5.64
N HIS A 66 -12.03 2.54 5.72
CA HIS A 66 -13.21 2.19 6.49
C HIS A 66 -12.88 1.52 7.82
N ALA A 67 -11.81 0.72 7.86
CA ALA A 67 -11.40 0.01 9.07
C ALA A 67 -9.90 -0.28 9.04
N ARG A 68 -9.30 -0.28 10.21
CA ARG A 68 -7.89 -0.67 10.38
C ARG A 68 -7.76 -1.46 11.66
N VAL A 69 -7.25 -2.67 11.54
CA VAL A 69 -7.09 -3.60 12.66
C VAL A 69 -5.63 -3.92 12.84
N VAL A 70 -5.14 -3.79 14.05
CA VAL A 70 -3.75 -4.07 14.40
C VAL A 70 -3.71 -5.23 15.38
N GLU A 71 -2.90 -6.24 15.08
CA GLU A 71 -2.64 -7.35 15.98
C GLU A 71 -1.14 -7.64 15.95
N GLY A 72 -0.45 -7.35 17.04
CA GLY A 72 1.00 -7.51 17.09
C GLY A 72 1.70 -6.65 16.04
N ASP A 73 2.46 -7.29 15.19
CA ASP A 73 3.21 -6.62 14.12
C ASP A 73 2.44 -6.57 12.79
N ASP A 74 1.19 -7.00 12.80
CA ASP A 74 0.37 -7.05 11.60
C ASP A 74 -0.73 -6.00 11.64
N VAL A 75 -0.98 -5.40 10.48
CA VAL A 75 -2.05 -4.41 10.34
C VAL A 75 -2.82 -4.69 9.07
N ILE A 76 -4.15 -4.76 9.19
CA ILE A 76 -5.05 -4.95 8.06
C ILE A 76 -5.88 -3.69 7.91
N THR A 77 -5.87 -3.12 6.70
CA THR A 77 -6.64 -1.92 6.37
C THR A 77 -7.67 -2.28 5.31
N TRP A 78 -8.93 -1.99 5.59
CA TRP A 78 -10.04 -2.16 4.65
C TRP A 78 -10.42 -0.79 4.12
N PHE A 79 -10.34 -0.60 2.79
CA PHE A 79 -10.55 0.71 2.21
C PHE A 79 -11.13 0.62 0.80
N ASP A 80 -11.66 1.73 0.30
CA ASP A 80 -12.03 1.88 -1.09
C ASP A 80 -10.88 2.57 -1.83
N LEU A 81 -10.43 1.93 -2.90
CA LEU A 81 -9.40 2.46 -3.78
C LEU A 81 -10.09 3.23 -4.90
N HIS A 82 -9.96 4.55 -4.89
CA HIS A 82 -10.54 5.42 -5.92
C HIS A 82 -9.50 5.77 -6.96
N THR A 83 -9.79 5.44 -8.22
CA THR A 83 -8.93 5.81 -9.34
C THR A 83 -9.72 6.64 -10.34
N SER A 84 -9.01 7.37 -11.20
CA SER A 84 -9.63 8.20 -12.25
C SER A 84 -10.18 7.38 -13.42
N ILE A 85 -9.89 6.08 -13.48
CA ILE A 85 -10.18 5.25 -14.66
C ILE A 85 -11.17 4.12 -14.42
N ALA A 86 -11.56 3.87 -13.15
CA ALA A 86 -12.45 2.77 -12.83
C ALA A 86 -13.28 3.12 -11.58
N PRO A 87 -14.41 2.44 -11.35
CA PRO A 87 -15.18 2.61 -10.10
C PRO A 87 -14.34 2.23 -8.88
N PRO A 88 -14.70 2.75 -7.68
CA PRO A 88 -13.98 2.40 -6.46
C PRO A 88 -13.94 0.89 -6.24
N ALA A 89 -12.77 0.39 -5.83
CA ALA A 89 -12.55 -1.02 -5.56
C ALA A 89 -12.39 -1.26 -4.06
N ALA A 90 -13.23 -2.12 -3.49
CA ALA A 90 -13.10 -2.53 -2.09
C ALA A 90 -11.82 -3.35 -1.96
N THR A 91 -10.94 -2.92 -1.07
CA THR A 91 -9.57 -3.43 -0.99
C THR A 91 -9.20 -3.79 0.43
N ALA A 92 -8.51 -4.91 0.60
CA ALA A 92 -7.86 -5.28 1.85
C ALA A 92 -6.35 -5.23 1.65
N ASN A 93 -5.66 -4.58 2.58
CA ASN A 93 -4.20 -4.50 2.60
C ASN A 93 -3.72 -5.06 3.94
N TRP A 94 -2.88 -6.08 3.89
CA TRP A 94 -2.24 -6.65 5.07
C TRP A 94 -0.76 -6.32 5.01
N SER A 95 -0.26 -5.58 6.01
CA SER A 95 1.15 -5.24 6.14
C SER A 95 1.73 -5.87 7.39
N HIS A 96 2.92 -6.46 7.27
CA HIS A 96 3.68 -7.00 8.38
C HIS A 96 4.90 -6.12 8.62
N VAL A 97 5.12 -5.74 9.87
CA VAL A 97 6.18 -4.80 10.25
C VAL A 97 7.23 -5.52 11.10
N GLU A 98 8.50 -5.32 10.77
CA GLU A 98 9.63 -5.80 11.56
C GLU A 98 10.66 -4.68 11.68
N ASN A 99 11.11 -4.44 12.91
CA ASN A 99 12.12 -3.41 13.18
C ASN A 99 11.76 -2.03 12.61
N GLY A 100 10.49 -1.66 12.70
CA GLY A 100 10.02 -0.34 12.27
C GLY A 100 9.83 -0.19 10.77
N ARG A 101 9.94 -1.27 9.99
CA ARG A 101 9.77 -1.24 8.54
C ARG A 101 8.79 -2.32 8.09
N ILE A 102 8.09 -2.05 7.01
CA ILE A 102 7.17 -3.02 6.41
C ILE A 102 7.98 -4.02 5.62
N THR A 103 7.90 -5.29 6.01
CA THR A 103 8.65 -6.36 5.34
C THR A 103 7.81 -7.17 4.38
N ARG A 104 6.49 -7.13 4.54
CA ARG A 104 5.59 -7.92 3.71
C ARG A 104 4.27 -7.19 3.54
N ILE A 105 3.76 -7.16 2.30
CA ILE A 105 2.47 -6.55 1.98
C ILE A 105 1.67 -7.52 1.12
N ARG A 106 0.40 -7.70 1.49
CA ARG A 106 -0.55 -8.49 0.69
C ARG A 106 -1.78 -7.64 0.44
N VAL A 107 -2.12 -7.45 -0.83
CA VAL A 107 -3.25 -6.61 -1.24
C VAL A 107 -4.19 -7.41 -2.11
N THR A 108 -5.48 -7.36 -1.80
CA THR A 108 -6.50 -8.03 -2.61
C THR A 108 -7.67 -7.10 -2.89
N PHE A 109 -8.10 -7.09 -4.14
CA PHE A 109 -9.32 -6.46 -4.61
C PHE A 109 -9.68 -7.12 -5.95
N ASP A 110 -10.88 -6.85 -6.45
CA ASP A 110 -11.27 -7.33 -7.77
C ASP A 110 -10.64 -6.42 -8.83
N PRO A 111 -9.66 -6.90 -9.61
CA PRO A 111 -8.93 -6.03 -10.54
C PRO A 111 -9.57 -5.89 -11.92
N ARG A 112 -10.70 -6.57 -12.18
CA ARG A 112 -11.24 -6.69 -13.54
C ARG A 112 -11.50 -5.37 -14.23
N GLU A 113 -12.19 -4.45 -13.54
CA GLU A 113 -12.54 -3.16 -14.13
C GLU A 113 -11.31 -2.28 -14.33
N LEU A 114 -10.40 -2.30 -13.36
CA LEU A 114 -9.17 -1.53 -13.46
C LEU A 114 -8.28 -2.04 -14.59
N LEU A 115 -8.12 -3.36 -14.68
CA LEU A 115 -7.33 -3.97 -15.77
C LEU A 115 -7.93 -3.66 -17.13
N ALA A 116 -9.25 -3.73 -17.27
CA ALA A 116 -9.92 -3.40 -18.53
C ALA A 116 -9.66 -1.93 -18.91
N ALA A 117 -9.73 -1.02 -17.95
CA ALA A 117 -9.48 0.41 -18.18
C ALA A 117 -8.02 0.69 -18.54
N MET A 118 -7.09 -0.16 -18.09
CA MET A 118 -5.66 -0.06 -18.42
C MET A 118 -5.31 -0.75 -19.75
N GLY A 119 -6.29 -1.32 -20.44
CA GLY A 119 -6.07 -2.00 -21.72
C GLY A 119 -5.51 -3.41 -21.58
N ARG A 120 -5.77 -4.07 -20.48
CA ARG A 120 -5.26 -5.42 -20.20
C ARG A 120 -6.36 -6.46 -20.16
#